data_675e73f83c03cd2505282d3056dbedfc
#
_entry.id   675e73f83c03cd2505282d3056dbedfc
#
_cell.length_a   1.000
_cell.length_b   1.000
_cell.length_c   1.000
_cell.angle_alpha   90.00
_cell.angle_beta   90.00
_cell.angle_gamma   90.00
#
_symmetry.space_group_name_H-M   'P 1'
#
loop_
_entity.id
_entity.type
_entity.pdbx_description
1 polymer ?
#
loop_
_entity_poly.entity_id
_entity_poly.type
_entity_poly.pdbx_seq_one_letter_code
_entity_poly.pdbx_strand_id
1 'polypeptide(L)' 'NINVLVLDFYEVTFMDSSGIGFVLGRYRIVSSFGGNVEVVNLSQRLYSMMKLAGLEKLVTLKTK' A
#
# COMPACT_ATOMS: atom_id res chain seq x y z
N ASN A 1 -6.87 -3.41 -20.44
CA ASN A 1 -5.56 -3.13 -19.86
C ASN A 1 -5.57 -3.38 -18.38
N ILE A 2 -4.51 -3.99 -17.91
CA ILE A 2 -4.33 -4.21 -16.48
C ILE A 2 -3.45 -3.10 -15.96
N ASN A 3 -3.94 -2.42 -14.95
CA ASN A 3 -3.20 -1.35 -14.33
C ASN A 3 -2.90 -1.74 -12.89
N VAL A 4 -1.64 -1.98 -12.62
CA VAL A 4 -1.19 -2.27 -11.27
C VAL A 4 -0.13 -1.24 -10.91
N LEU A 5 -0.38 -0.50 -9.87
CA LEU A 5 0.60 0.44 -9.34
C LEU A 5 1.33 -0.28 -8.21
N VAL A 6 2.64 -0.43 -8.37
CA VAL A 6 3.46 -1.06 -7.34
C VAL A 6 4.19 0.03 -6.56
N LEU A 7 3.97 0.06 -5.27
CA LEU A 7 4.64 0.99 -4.38
C LEU A 7 5.70 0.19 -3.61
N ASP A 8 6.96 0.51 -3.87
CA ASP A 8 8.08 -0.23 -3.28
C ASP A 8 8.55 0.48 -2.01
N PHE A 9 8.36 -0.18 -0.88
CA PHE A 9 8.71 0.37 0.42
C PHE A 9 10.02 -0.19 0.96
N TYR A 10 10.88 -0.70 0.08
CA TYR A 10 12.10 -1.37 0.52
C TYR A 10 12.93 -0.52 1.49
N GLU A 11 13.06 0.76 1.20
CA GLU A 11 13.89 1.66 2.02
C GLU A 11 13.10 2.45 3.04
N VAL A 12 11.81 2.21 3.13
CA VAL A 12 10.99 2.93 4.11
C VAL A 12 11.11 2.24 5.47
N THR A 13 11.58 2.96 6.46
CA THR A 13 11.78 2.42 7.80
C THR A 13 10.78 2.95 8.81
N PHE A 14 10.11 4.05 8.48
CA PHE A 14 9.16 4.68 9.38
C PHE A 14 7.99 5.24 8.58
N MET A 15 6.81 5.17 9.16
CA MET A 15 5.62 5.71 8.52
C MET A 15 4.62 6.11 9.61
N ASP A 16 3.97 7.24 9.40
CA ASP A 16 2.89 7.69 10.27
C ASP A 16 1.57 7.65 9.49
N SER A 17 0.54 8.30 10.05
CA SER A 17 -0.77 8.28 9.43
C SER A 17 -0.80 8.94 8.05
N SER A 18 0.11 9.88 7.79
CA SER A 18 0.13 10.50 6.46
C SER A 18 0.64 9.52 5.40
N GLY A 19 1.51 8.57 5.77
CA GLY A 19 1.92 7.51 4.85
C GLY A 19 0.77 6.59 4.49
N ILE A 20 -0.07 6.28 5.47
CA ILE A 20 -1.27 5.48 5.22
C ILE A 20 -2.21 6.25 4.29
N GLY A 21 -2.37 7.55 4.52
CA GLY A 21 -3.17 8.41 3.66
C GLY A 21 -2.63 8.47 2.24
N PHE A 22 -1.31 8.46 2.08
CA PHE A 22 -0.69 8.42 0.76
C PHE A 22 -1.11 7.17 -0.01
N VAL A 23 -1.03 6.01 0.64
CA VAL A 23 -1.40 4.75 0.00
C VAL A 23 -2.88 4.75 -0.36
N LEU A 24 -3.73 5.22 0.55
CA LEU A 24 -5.16 5.31 0.28
C LEU A 24 -5.47 6.24 -0.88
N GLY A 25 -4.75 7.36 -0.98
CA GLY A 25 -4.93 8.29 -2.09
C GLY A 25 -4.58 7.65 -3.42
N ARG A 26 -3.48 6.89 -3.47
CA ARG A 26 -3.11 6.17 -4.68
C ARG A 26 -4.14 5.11 -5.02
N TYR A 27 -4.63 4.41 -4.02
CA TYR A 27 -5.66 3.41 -4.24
C TYR A 27 -6.91 4.01 -4.87
N ARG A 28 -7.37 5.16 -4.38
CA ARG A 28 -8.57 5.79 -4.92
C ARG A 28 -8.40 6.14 -6.40
N ILE A 29 -7.24 6.67 -6.75
CA ILE A 29 -6.97 7.05 -8.14
C ILE A 29 -6.93 5.82 -9.03
N VAL A 30 -6.16 4.81 -8.63
CA VAL A 30 -5.97 3.63 -9.47
C VAL A 30 -7.25 2.81 -9.56
N SER A 31 -7.98 2.68 -8.46
CA SER A 31 -9.22 1.89 -8.50
C SER A 31 -10.29 2.55 -9.36
N SER A 32 -10.26 3.87 -9.53
CA SER A 32 -11.22 4.55 -10.39
C SER A 32 -11.03 4.17 -11.84
N PHE A 33 -9.87 3.64 -12.21
CA PHE A 33 -9.61 3.12 -13.56
C PHE A 33 -9.73 1.60 -13.64
N GLY A 34 -10.21 0.97 -12.56
CA GLY A 34 -10.31 -0.48 -12.52
C GLY A 34 -8.99 -1.18 -12.23
N GLY A 35 -7.98 -0.44 -11.78
CA GLY A 35 -6.68 -1.00 -11.48
C GLY A 35 -6.53 -1.43 -10.03
N ASN A 36 -5.35 -1.93 -9.71
CA ASN A 36 -5.01 -2.39 -8.37
C ASN A 36 -3.73 -1.75 -7.87
N VAL A 37 -3.56 -1.73 -6.56
CA VAL A 37 -2.34 -1.23 -5.94
C VAL A 37 -1.69 -2.36 -5.15
N GLU A 38 -0.38 -2.51 -5.32
CA GLU A 38 0.42 -3.43 -4.52
C GLU A 38 1.47 -2.63 -3.77
N VAL A 39 1.60 -2.91 -2.48
CA VAL A 39 2.66 -2.34 -1.67
C VAL A 39 3.61 -3.47 -1.34
N VAL A 40 4.85 -3.35 -1.77
CA VAL A 40 5.81 -4.45 -1.66
C VAL A 40 7.00 -4.08 -0.80
N ASN A 41 7.73 -5.10 -0.37
CA ASN A 41 8.94 -4.94 0.43
C ASN A 41 8.69 -4.23 1.77
N LEU A 42 7.54 -4.52 2.37
CA LEU A 42 7.20 -3.95 3.66
C LEU A 42 7.97 -4.67 4.77
N SER A 43 8.50 -3.90 5.71
CA SER A 43 9.00 -4.50 6.93
C SER A 43 7.81 -5.09 7.70
N GLN A 44 8.09 -6.01 8.62
CA GLN A 44 7.02 -6.60 9.43
C GLN A 44 6.23 -5.51 10.18
N ARG A 45 6.95 -4.52 10.66
CA ARG A 45 6.32 -3.43 11.40
C ARG A 45 5.34 -2.65 10.53
N LEU A 46 5.77 -2.27 9.33
CA LEU A 46 4.90 -1.52 8.42
C LEU A 46 3.76 -2.38 7.92
N TYR A 47 4.02 -3.65 7.67
CA TYR A 47 2.97 -4.56 7.26
C TYR A 47 1.87 -4.63 8.32
N SER A 48 2.26 -4.84 9.59
CA SER A 48 1.30 -4.90 10.69
C SER A 48 0.51 -3.60 10.83
N MET A 49 1.19 -2.48 10.67
CA MET A 49 0.57 -1.17 10.77
C MET A 49 -0.50 -0.99 9.70
N MET A 50 -0.18 -1.34 8.46
CA MET A 50 -1.14 -1.22 7.36
C MET A 50 -2.28 -2.20 7.50
N LYS A 51 -1.99 -3.41 7.97
CA LYS A 51 -3.02 -4.41 8.20
C LYS A 51 -4.02 -3.95 9.26
N LEU A 52 -3.51 -3.38 10.36
CA LEU A 52 -4.38 -2.86 11.42
C LEU A 52 -5.23 -1.69 10.92
N ALA A 53 -4.71 -0.94 9.98
CA ALA A 53 -5.48 0.15 9.39
C ALA A 53 -6.50 -0.33 8.35
N GLY A 54 -6.54 -1.62 8.07
CA GLY A 54 -7.52 -2.19 7.15
C GLY A 54 -7.13 -2.13 5.69
N LEU A 55 -5.88 -1.75 5.39
CA LEU A 55 -5.45 -1.59 4.00
C LEU A 55 -5.41 -2.91 3.24
N GLU A 56 -5.26 -4.04 3.94
CA GLU A 56 -5.18 -5.32 3.25
C GLU A 56 -6.47 -5.66 2.50
N LYS A 57 -7.56 -5.00 2.85
CA LYS A 57 -8.84 -5.23 2.16
C LYS A 57 -8.94 -4.46 0.86
N LEU A 58 -8.06 -3.50 0.66
CA LEU A 58 -8.11 -2.59 -0.49
C LEU A 58 -6.94 -2.79 -1.43
N VAL A 59 -5.77 -3.05 -0.90
CA VAL A 59 -4.54 -3.19 -1.67
C VAL A 59 -3.83 -4.47 -1.27
N THR A 60 -2.94 -4.93 -2.15
CA THR A 60 -2.14 -6.10 -1.84
C THR A 60 -0.91 -5.67 -1.05
N LEU A 61 -0.69 -6.30 0.09
CA LEU A 61 0.46 -6.01 0.95
C LEU A 61 1.43 -7.18 0.91
N LYS A 62 2.70 -6.90 0.62
CA LYS A 62 3.73 -7.94 0.56
C LYS A 62 4.93 -7.53 1.40
N THR A 63 5.40 -8.45 2.23
CA THR A 63 6.59 -8.19 3.05
C THR A 63 7.85 -8.44 2.24
N LYS A 64 8.97 -7.99 2.82
CA LYS A 64 10.27 -8.25 2.22
C LYS A 64 10.57 -9.73 2.11
#